data_df292043c59971f289d3fbec407917b1
#
_entry.id   df292043c59971f289d3fbec407917b1
#
_cell.length_a   1.000
_cell.length_b   1.000
_cell.length_c   1.000
_cell.angle_alpha   90.00
_cell.angle_beta   90.00
_cell.angle_gamma   90.00
#
_symmetry.space_group_name_H-M   'P 1'
#
loop_
_entity.id
_entity.type
_entity.pdbx_description
1 polymer ?
#
loop_
_entity_poly.entity_id
_entity_poly.type
_entity_poly.pdbx_seq_one_letter_code
_entity_poly.pdbx_strand_id
1 'polypeptide(L)'
;MRIVVIVGGILCGASLALAGPADDCNQVRDLGRQLRGCTAYIDKGMGAPENLATAHLNRANIYAQRGRQDLALGDYAAAMALDPRNPLAPYNRGNLHFDAKRYDLAIADYSRAVELDGEFALAFLNRGLAHEWLGDTVAAAKDYGQALAIDPTSKAAQKRLERLNSQ
;
A
#
# COMPACT_ATOMS: atom_id res chain seq x y z
N MET A 1 -56.92 -23.21 -39.30
CA MET A 1 -56.03 -23.84 -38.32
C MET A 1 -54.74 -23.03 -38.31
N ARG A 2 -54.60 -22.11 -37.36
CA ARG A 2 -53.41 -21.21 -37.23
C ARG A 2 -52.53 -21.77 -36.12
N ILE A 3 -51.35 -22.21 -36.48
CA ILE A 3 -50.31 -22.69 -35.53
C ILE A 3 -49.61 -21.45 -34.96
N VAL A 4 -49.80 -21.20 -33.66
CA VAL A 4 -49.01 -20.18 -32.93
C VAL A 4 -47.76 -20.85 -32.42
N VAL A 5 -46.61 -20.47 -32.98
CA VAL A 5 -45.31 -20.87 -32.48
C VAL A 5 -44.91 -19.90 -31.37
N ILE A 6 -44.94 -20.35 -30.13
CA ILE A 6 -44.39 -19.61 -29.00
C ILE A 6 -42.89 -19.84 -28.99
N VAL A 7 -42.14 -18.85 -29.44
CA VAL A 7 -40.68 -18.82 -29.27
C VAL A 7 -40.40 -18.44 -27.83
N GLY A 8 -40.07 -19.43 -27.02
CA GLY A 8 -39.62 -19.23 -25.63
C GLY A 8 -38.32 -18.49 -25.62
N GLY A 9 -38.34 -17.21 -25.36
CA GLY A 9 -37.15 -16.41 -25.07
C GLY A 9 -36.59 -16.83 -23.73
N ILE A 10 -35.45 -17.52 -23.74
CA ILE A 10 -34.63 -17.72 -22.55
C ILE A 10 -34.04 -16.36 -22.20
N LEU A 11 -34.66 -15.69 -21.27
CA LEU A 11 -34.02 -14.54 -20.56
C LEU A 11 -32.83 -15.12 -19.80
N CYS A 12 -31.66 -15.07 -20.41
CA CYS A 12 -30.39 -15.25 -19.73
C CYS A 12 -30.27 -14.07 -18.75
N GLY A 13 -30.86 -14.22 -17.58
CA GLY A 13 -30.68 -13.33 -16.45
C GLY A 13 -29.21 -13.39 -16.06
N ALA A 14 -28.38 -12.48 -16.60
CA ALA A 14 -27.09 -12.20 -16.01
C ALA A 14 -27.38 -11.74 -14.56
N SER A 15 -27.26 -12.68 -13.63
CA SER A 15 -27.20 -12.37 -12.20
C SER A 15 -25.98 -11.47 -12.05
N LEU A 16 -26.22 -10.18 -11.96
CA LEU A 16 -25.23 -9.25 -11.42
C LEU A 16 -25.01 -9.71 -9.98
N ALA A 17 -24.06 -10.63 -9.79
CA ALA A 17 -23.57 -10.96 -8.47
C ALA A 17 -23.10 -9.61 -7.89
N LEU A 18 -23.86 -9.11 -6.89
CA LEU A 18 -23.44 -7.93 -6.15
C LEU A 18 -22.07 -8.27 -5.57
N ALA A 19 -21.06 -7.50 -5.96
CA ALA A 19 -19.72 -7.64 -5.44
C ALA A 19 -19.80 -7.62 -3.91
N GLY A 20 -19.14 -8.60 -3.26
CA GLY A 20 -19.13 -8.67 -1.81
C GLY A 20 -18.19 -7.61 -1.21
N PRO A 21 -18.25 -7.42 0.13
CA PRO A 21 -17.36 -6.47 0.79
C PRO A 21 -15.86 -6.68 0.50
N ALA A 22 -15.43 -7.91 0.28
CA ALA A 22 -14.05 -8.22 -0.10
C ALA A 22 -13.73 -7.70 -1.51
N ASP A 23 -14.65 -7.90 -2.47
CA ASP A 23 -14.47 -7.42 -3.84
C ASP A 23 -14.44 -5.90 -3.87
N ASP A 24 -15.35 -5.26 -3.12
CA ASP A 24 -15.40 -3.81 -3.02
C ASP A 24 -14.16 -3.23 -2.32
N CYS A 25 -13.59 -3.92 -1.34
CA CYS A 25 -12.36 -3.52 -0.68
C CYS A 25 -11.13 -3.55 -1.61
N ASN A 26 -11.14 -4.44 -2.60
CA ASN A 26 -10.04 -4.58 -3.56
C ASN A 26 -10.21 -3.71 -4.82
N GLN A 27 -11.31 -2.96 -4.94
CA GLN A 27 -11.55 -2.10 -6.09
C GLN A 27 -10.88 -0.73 -5.95
N VAL A 28 -10.10 -0.34 -6.97
CA VAL A 28 -9.29 0.89 -6.96
C VAL A 28 -10.02 2.10 -7.56
N ARG A 29 -11.15 1.92 -8.26
CA ARG A 29 -11.78 2.99 -9.06
C ARG A 29 -12.66 3.96 -8.27
N ASP A 30 -13.24 3.55 -7.17
CA ASP A 30 -14.11 4.37 -6.30
C ASP A 30 -13.66 4.23 -4.85
N LEU A 31 -12.87 5.20 -4.38
CA LEU A 31 -12.36 5.24 -3.01
C LEU A 31 -13.47 5.25 -1.94
N GLY A 32 -14.65 5.75 -2.27
CA GLY A 32 -15.79 5.73 -1.36
C GLY A 32 -16.36 4.32 -1.21
N ARG A 33 -16.54 3.63 -2.33
CA ARG A 33 -16.99 2.24 -2.35
C ARG A 33 -15.95 1.32 -1.71
N GLN A 34 -14.68 1.51 -2.05
CA GLN A 34 -13.56 0.77 -1.48
C GLN A 34 -13.52 0.92 0.05
N LEU A 35 -13.64 2.15 0.57
CA LEU A 35 -13.66 2.41 2.01
C LEU A 35 -14.80 1.66 2.71
N ARG A 36 -16.00 1.72 2.15
CA ARG A 36 -17.16 1.00 2.70
C ARG A 36 -16.95 -0.51 2.66
N GLY A 37 -16.43 -1.03 1.54
CA GLY A 37 -16.12 -2.46 1.38
C GLY A 37 -15.09 -2.95 2.40
N CYS A 38 -13.97 -2.24 2.54
CA CYS A 38 -12.95 -2.59 3.55
C CYS A 38 -13.50 -2.52 4.97
N THR A 39 -14.27 -1.48 5.30
CA THR A 39 -14.88 -1.34 6.62
C THR A 39 -15.86 -2.50 6.90
N ALA A 40 -16.76 -2.80 5.98
CA ALA A 40 -17.70 -3.91 6.14
C ALA A 40 -16.99 -5.29 6.22
N TYR A 41 -15.87 -5.46 5.52
CA TYR A 41 -15.07 -6.70 5.60
C TYR A 41 -14.38 -6.85 6.95
N ILE A 42 -13.76 -5.77 7.45
CA ILE A 42 -13.12 -5.73 8.76
C ILE A 42 -14.14 -5.94 9.89
N ASP A 43 -15.30 -5.26 9.83
CA ASP A 43 -16.35 -5.36 10.85
C ASP A 43 -16.92 -6.78 10.96
N LYS A 44 -16.97 -7.52 9.86
CA LYS A 44 -17.38 -8.93 9.86
C LYS A 44 -16.36 -9.82 10.56
N GLY A 45 -15.09 -9.46 10.56
CA GLY A 45 -14.00 -10.20 11.21
C GLY A 45 -13.82 -11.64 10.69
N MET A 46 -14.45 -11.96 9.54
CA MET A 46 -14.41 -13.29 8.95
C MET A 46 -13.41 -13.32 7.80
N GLY A 47 -12.40 -14.18 7.93
CA GLY A 47 -11.39 -14.36 6.88
C GLY A 47 -10.04 -14.74 7.46
N ALA A 48 -9.13 -15.15 6.58
CA ALA A 48 -7.75 -15.37 6.97
C ALA A 48 -7.12 -14.06 7.47
N PRO A 49 -6.21 -14.11 8.45
CA PRO A 49 -5.54 -12.92 8.97
C PRO A 49 -4.91 -12.05 7.89
N GLU A 50 -4.34 -12.67 6.86
CA GLU A 50 -3.69 -11.98 5.73
C GLU A 50 -4.70 -11.18 4.90
N ASN A 51 -5.93 -11.68 4.74
CA ASN A 51 -6.99 -10.96 4.04
C ASN A 51 -7.49 -9.76 4.86
N LEU A 52 -7.60 -9.92 6.18
CA LEU A 52 -7.93 -8.82 7.08
C LEU A 52 -6.80 -7.78 7.09
N ALA A 53 -5.53 -8.21 7.09
CA ALA A 53 -4.38 -7.32 6.97
C ALA A 53 -4.44 -6.48 5.69
N THR A 54 -4.76 -7.13 4.56
CA THR A 54 -4.94 -6.45 3.27
C THR A 54 -6.10 -5.43 3.33
N ALA A 55 -7.20 -5.77 3.98
CA ALA A 55 -8.33 -4.85 4.13
C ALA A 55 -7.96 -3.62 4.99
N HIS A 56 -7.24 -3.83 6.09
CA HIS A 56 -6.70 -2.73 6.90
C HIS A 56 -5.71 -1.89 6.10
N LEU A 57 -4.77 -2.50 5.37
CA LEU A 57 -3.81 -1.80 4.52
C LEU A 57 -4.51 -0.91 3.47
N ASN A 58 -5.51 -1.45 2.77
CA ASN A 58 -6.27 -0.71 1.77
C ASN A 58 -7.04 0.46 2.41
N ARG A 59 -7.66 0.25 3.57
CA ARG A 59 -8.39 1.29 4.29
C ARG A 59 -7.44 2.37 4.80
N ALA A 60 -6.28 2.00 5.32
CA ALA A 60 -5.23 2.93 5.74
C ALA A 60 -4.78 3.84 4.59
N ASN A 61 -4.53 3.26 3.40
CA ASN A 61 -4.16 4.02 2.21
C ASN A 61 -5.23 5.07 1.84
N ILE A 62 -6.51 4.71 1.94
CA ILE A 62 -7.62 5.66 1.68
C ILE A 62 -7.66 6.76 2.74
N TYR A 63 -7.46 6.41 4.01
CA TYR A 63 -7.41 7.42 5.08
C TYR A 63 -6.22 8.37 4.90
N ALA A 64 -5.04 7.86 4.55
CA ALA A 64 -3.87 8.67 4.25
C ALA A 64 -4.13 9.66 3.11
N GLN A 65 -4.69 9.20 1.99
CA GLN A 65 -5.07 10.06 0.85
C GLN A 65 -6.10 11.14 1.22
N ARG A 66 -6.94 10.89 2.23
CA ARG A 66 -7.92 11.85 2.75
C ARG A 66 -7.40 12.72 3.89
N GLY A 67 -6.12 12.65 4.21
CA GLY A 67 -5.50 13.39 5.30
C GLY A 67 -5.90 12.93 6.70
N ARG A 68 -6.55 11.77 6.83
CA ARG A 68 -6.98 11.20 8.12
C ARG A 68 -5.84 10.36 8.73
N GLN A 69 -4.76 11.04 9.09
CA GLN A 69 -3.50 10.40 9.48
C GLN A 69 -3.66 9.44 10.66
N ASP A 70 -4.38 9.83 11.71
CA ASP A 70 -4.55 8.99 12.90
C ASP A 70 -5.25 7.66 12.58
N LEU A 71 -6.28 7.70 11.73
CA LEU A 71 -6.99 6.50 11.29
C LEU A 71 -6.08 5.62 10.42
N ALA A 72 -5.29 6.24 9.53
CA ALA A 72 -4.34 5.50 8.69
C ALA A 72 -3.28 4.80 9.54
N LEU A 73 -2.70 5.48 10.53
CA LEU A 73 -1.70 4.90 11.43
C LEU A 73 -2.26 3.70 12.21
N GLY A 74 -3.50 3.80 12.71
CA GLY A 74 -4.17 2.70 13.40
C GLY A 74 -4.36 1.47 12.50
N ASP A 75 -4.81 1.69 11.27
CA ASP A 75 -5.02 0.60 10.32
C ASP A 75 -3.70 -0.02 9.81
N TYR A 76 -2.64 0.78 9.57
CA TYR A 76 -1.32 0.21 9.26
C TYR A 76 -0.79 -0.65 10.42
N ALA A 77 -0.96 -0.21 11.67
CA ALA A 77 -0.56 -1.01 12.83
C ALA A 77 -1.34 -2.33 12.92
N ALA A 78 -2.65 -2.31 12.65
CA ALA A 78 -3.47 -3.51 12.60
C ALA A 78 -3.03 -4.45 11.46
N ALA A 79 -2.74 -3.92 10.26
CA ALA A 79 -2.23 -4.70 9.15
C ALA A 79 -0.90 -5.39 9.49
N MET A 80 0.04 -4.68 10.12
CA MET A 80 1.33 -5.22 10.56
C MET A 80 1.18 -6.30 11.64
N ALA A 81 0.18 -6.20 12.51
CA ALA A 81 -0.08 -7.20 13.53
C ALA A 81 -0.69 -8.49 12.95
N LEU A 82 -1.56 -8.36 11.94
CA LEU A 82 -2.24 -9.47 11.29
C LEU A 82 -1.35 -10.20 10.27
N ASP A 83 -0.52 -9.46 9.54
CA ASP A 83 0.47 -10.00 8.60
C ASP A 83 1.84 -9.35 8.83
N PRO A 84 2.63 -9.86 9.79
CA PRO A 84 3.92 -9.30 10.15
C PRO A 84 5.03 -9.50 9.09
N ARG A 85 4.74 -10.26 8.01
CA ARG A 85 5.67 -10.51 6.92
C ARG A 85 5.46 -9.61 5.71
N ASN A 86 4.39 -8.84 5.67
CA ASN A 86 4.07 -7.95 4.57
C ASN A 86 4.89 -6.66 4.65
N PRO A 87 5.79 -6.37 3.69
CA PRO A 87 6.61 -5.17 3.72
C PRO A 87 5.84 -3.88 3.39
N LEU A 88 4.65 -4.00 2.79
CA LEU A 88 3.88 -2.83 2.32
C LEU A 88 3.30 -2.00 3.46
N ALA A 89 2.89 -2.64 4.56
CA ALA A 89 2.29 -1.91 5.66
C ALA A 89 3.31 -0.98 6.37
N PRO A 90 4.51 -1.45 6.77
CA PRO A 90 5.53 -0.55 7.30
C PRO A 90 6.01 0.45 6.24
N TYR A 91 6.18 0.06 4.98
CA TYR A 91 6.56 1.01 3.92
C TYR A 91 5.57 2.18 3.79
N ASN A 92 4.27 1.89 3.71
CA ASN A 92 3.25 2.93 3.56
C ASN A 92 3.10 3.79 4.83
N ARG A 93 3.26 3.19 6.03
CA ARG A 93 3.30 3.96 7.28
C ARG A 93 4.52 4.87 7.33
N GLY A 94 5.67 4.40 6.86
CA GLY A 94 6.88 5.19 6.68
C GLY A 94 6.67 6.40 5.78
N ASN A 95 5.97 6.23 4.64
CA ASN A 95 5.61 7.34 3.77
C ASN A 95 4.75 8.38 4.52
N LEU A 96 3.78 7.95 5.30
CA LEU A 96 2.95 8.85 6.10
C LEU A 96 3.75 9.60 7.16
N HIS A 97 4.73 8.96 7.80
CA HIS A 97 5.65 9.60 8.72
C HIS A 97 6.58 10.58 8.00
N PHE A 98 7.09 10.21 6.83
CA PHE A 98 7.93 11.08 6.00
C PHE A 98 7.19 12.37 5.60
N ASP A 99 5.96 12.27 5.11
CA ASP A 99 5.12 13.41 4.73
C ASP A 99 4.83 14.32 5.92
N ALA A 100 4.73 13.74 7.12
CA ALA A 100 4.60 14.48 8.38
C ALA A 100 5.94 15.00 8.92
N LYS A 101 7.05 14.87 8.18
CA LYS A 101 8.43 15.25 8.56
C LYS A 101 8.95 14.54 9.82
N ARG A 102 8.38 13.40 10.16
CA ARG A 102 8.81 12.53 11.26
C ARG A 102 9.82 11.52 10.72
N TYR A 103 10.99 12.02 10.31
CA TYR A 103 11.96 11.24 9.53
C TYR A 103 12.52 10.05 10.30
N ASP A 104 12.75 10.17 11.62
CA ASP A 104 13.22 9.04 12.45
C ASP A 104 12.22 7.87 12.43
N LEU A 105 10.91 8.17 12.54
CA LEU A 105 9.87 7.16 12.46
C LEU A 105 9.75 6.57 11.05
N ALA A 106 9.92 7.39 10.02
CA ALA A 106 9.95 6.93 8.65
C ALA A 106 11.12 5.96 8.40
N ILE A 107 12.33 6.29 8.90
CA ILE A 107 13.51 5.42 8.79
C ILE A 107 13.26 4.08 9.49
N ALA A 108 12.69 4.08 10.68
CA ALA A 108 12.37 2.84 11.40
C ALA A 108 11.42 1.94 10.59
N ASP A 109 10.38 2.54 10.01
CA ASP A 109 9.40 1.82 9.20
C ASP A 109 9.96 1.32 7.87
N TYR A 110 10.73 2.14 7.15
CA TYR A 110 11.40 1.70 5.93
C TYR A 110 12.46 0.62 6.24
N SER A 111 13.14 0.71 7.37
CA SER A 111 14.08 -0.34 7.81
C SER A 111 13.35 -1.65 8.01
N ARG A 112 12.17 -1.63 8.61
CA ARG A 112 11.35 -2.83 8.73
C ARG A 112 10.92 -3.36 7.36
N ALA A 113 10.57 -2.49 6.41
CA ALA A 113 10.19 -2.91 5.07
C ALA A 113 11.35 -3.60 4.33
N VAL A 114 12.59 -3.06 4.38
CA VAL A 114 13.75 -3.68 3.74
C VAL A 114 14.26 -4.93 4.45
N GLU A 115 14.00 -5.09 5.75
CA GLU A 115 14.25 -6.34 6.47
C GLU A 115 13.31 -7.46 6.01
N LEU A 116 12.06 -7.11 5.68
CA LEU A 116 11.06 -8.05 5.21
C LEU A 116 11.24 -8.40 3.74
N ASP A 117 11.67 -7.43 2.94
CA ASP A 117 11.95 -7.58 1.52
C ASP A 117 13.24 -6.85 1.16
N GLY A 118 14.33 -7.60 1.08
CA GLY A 118 15.66 -7.09 0.72
C GLY A 118 15.78 -6.57 -0.72
N GLU A 119 14.78 -6.82 -1.57
CA GLU A 119 14.71 -6.35 -2.96
C GLU A 119 13.73 -5.18 -3.15
N PHE A 120 13.26 -4.57 -2.06
CA PHE A 120 12.32 -3.45 -2.12
C PHE A 120 13.04 -2.11 -2.41
N ALA A 121 13.45 -1.90 -3.66
CA ALA A 121 14.21 -0.72 -4.10
C ALA A 121 13.60 0.62 -3.64
N LEU A 122 12.25 0.76 -3.70
CA LEU A 122 11.57 1.98 -3.27
C LEU A 122 11.70 2.25 -1.76
N ALA A 123 11.75 1.20 -0.94
CA ALA A 123 11.94 1.37 0.50
C ALA A 123 13.37 1.85 0.83
N PHE A 124 14.38 1.34 0.13
CA PHE A 124 15.74 1.87 0.21
C PHE A 124 15.81 3.33 -0.24
N LEU A 125 15.24 3.66 -1.40
CA LEU A 125 15.21 5.03 -1.91
C LEU A 125 14.59 5.99 -0.88
N ASN A 126 13.42 5.65 -0.33
CA ASN A 126 12.71 6.52 0.60
C ASN A 126 13.40 6.59 1.98
N ARG A 127 14.07 5.52 2.42
CA ARG A 127 14.90 5.57 3.63
C ARG A 127 16.10 6.48 3.43
N GLY A 128 16.76 6.38 2.28
CA GLY A 128 17.84 7.30 1.90
C GLY A 128 17.38 8.75 1.87
N LEU A 129 16.17 9.04 1.37
CA LEU A 129 15.59 10.38 1.43
C LEU A 129 15.39 10.85 2.88
N ALA A 130 14.90 9.98 3.77
CA ALA A 130 14.71 10.34 5.17
C ALA A 130 16.05 10.60 5.89
N HIS A 131 17.08 9.79 5.62
CA HIS A 131 18.45 10.01 6.10
C HIS A 131 19.01 11.36 5.60
N GLU A 132 18.79 11.67 4.32
CA GLU A 132 19.24 12.94 3.74
C GLU A 132 18.59 14.16 4.43
N TRP A 133 17.29 14.08 4.76
CA TRP A 133 16.59 15.13 5.49
C TRP A 133 17.11 15.32 6.92
N LEU A 134 17.66 14.28 7.53
CA LEU A 134 18.34 14.37 8.84
C LEU A 134 19.81 14.76 8.73
N GLY A 135 20.35 14.95 7.52
CA GLY A 135 21.74 15.30 7.28
C GLY A 135 22.71 14.12 7.31
N ASP A 136 22.21 12.88 7.44
CA ASP A 136 23.03 11.68 7.37
C ASP A 136 23.27 11.29 5.89
N THR A 137 24.20 12.02 5.26
CA THR A 137 24.53 11.83 3.83
C THR A 137 25.21 10.49 3.57
N VAL A 138 25.89 9.92 4.56
CA VAL A 138 26.57 8.61 4.43
C VAL A 138 25.55 7.48 4.35
N ALA A 139 24.57 7.47 5.27
CA ALA A 139 23.50 6.49 5.23
C ALA A 139 22.63 6.67 3.98
N ALA A 140 22.34 7.92 3.60
CA ALA A 140 21.58 8.21 2.39
C ALA A 140 22.27 7.68 1.12
N ALA A 141 23.58 7.91 0.96
CA ALA A 141 24.34 7.42 -0.19
C ALA A 141 24.36 5.88 -0.26
N LYS A 142 24.50 5.22 0.89
CA LYS A 142 24.43 3.76 0.98
C LYS A 142 23.07 3.24 0.50
N ASP A 143 21.97 3.85 0.96
CA ASP A 143 20.62 3.44 0.60
C ASP A 143 20.30 3.71 -0.87
N TYR A 144 20.74 4.84 -1.44
CA TYR A 144 20.61 5.10 -2.88
C TYR A 144 21.42 4.11 -3.73
N GLY A 145 22.62 3.76 -3.28
CA GLY A 145 23.43 2.72 -3.91
C GLY A 145 22.74 1.35 -3.91
N GLN A 146 22.10 1.00 -2.79
CA GLN A 146 21.35 -0.25 -2.70
C GLN A 146 20.10 -0.22 -3.59
N ALA A 147 19.37 0.88 -3.61
CA ALA A 147 18.23 1.05 -4.52
C ALA A 147 18.63 0.88 -6.00
N LEU A 148 19.80 1.40 -6.41
CA LEU A 148 20.35 1.25 -7.77
C LEU A 148 20.85 -0.16 -8.04
N ALA A 149 21.37 -0.86 -7.06
CA ALA A 149 21.77 -2.25 -7.22
C ALA A 149 20.57 -3.16 -7.53
N ILE A 150 19.40 -2.85 -6.94
CA ILE A 150 18.14 -3.57 -7.17
C ILE A 150 17.46 -3.09 -8.46
N ASP A 151 17.32 -1.77 -8.62
CA ASP A 151 16.72 -1.14 -9.82
C ASP A 151 17.73 -0.16 -10.46
N PRO A 152 18.57 -0.63 -11.40
CA PRO A 152 19.54 0.22 -12.09
C PRO A 152 18.90 1.34 -12.94
N THR A 153 17.59 1.27 -13.19
CA THR A 153 16.86 2.26 -14.00
C THR A 153 16.28 3.41 -13.18
N SER A 154 16.43 3.39 -11.87
CA SER A 154 15.92 4.38 -10.95
C SER A 154 16.62 5.74 -11.10
N LYS A 155 16.09 6.59 -11.97
CA LYS A 155 16.60 7.96 -12.18
C LYS A 155 16.59 8.79 -10.89
N ALA A 156 15.65 8.51 -9.97
CA ALA A 156 15.56 9.22 -8.70
C ALA A 156 16.76 8.90 -7.80
N ALA A 157 17.08 7.61 -7.63
CA ALA A 157 18.24 7.18 -6.85
C ALA A 157 19.55 7.66 -7.47
N GLN A 158 19.71 7.53 -8.78
CA GLN A 158 20.89 7.98 -9.51
C GLN A 158 21.15 9.48 -9.27
N LYS A 159 20.16 10.32 -9.54
CA LYS A 159 20.30 11.79 -9.37
C LYS A 159 20.64 12.18 -7.92
N ARG A 160 20.08 11.48 -6.94
CA ARG A 160 20.35 11.74 -5.53
C ARG A 160 21.79 11.37 -5.15
N LEU A 161 22.23 10.18 -5.58
CA LEU A 161 23.59 9.72 -5.31
C LEU A 161 24.65 10.61 -5.98
N GLU A 162 24.45 10.99 -7.25
CA GLU A 162 25.32 11.93 -7.97
C GLU A 162 25.45 13.27 -7.24
N ARG A 163 24.34 13.80 -6.73
CA ARG A 163 24.35 15.06 -5.98
C ARG A 163 25.13 14.96 -4.67
N LEU A 164 25.00 13.84 -3.93
CA LEU A 164 25.75 13.65 -2.69
C LEU A 164 27.25 13.53 -2.96
N ASN A 165 27.65 12.87 -4.05
CA ASN A 165 29.04 12.69 -4.44
C ASN A 165 29.71 13.98 -4.99
N SER A 166 28.92 15.03 -5.30
CA SER A 166 29.41 16.31 -5.83
C SER A 166 29.58 17.39 -4.76
N GLN A 167 29.26 17.09 -3.51
CA GLN A 167 29.43 18.00 -2.34
C GLN A 167 30.72 17.73 -1.60
#